data_1febd77866c705a2ff687608388e8dfa
#
_entry.id   1febd77866c705a2ff687608388e8dfa
#
_cell.length_a   1.000
_cell.length_b   1.000
_cell.length_c   1.000
_cell.angle_alpha   90.00
_cell.angle_beta   90.00
_cell.angle_gamma   90.00
#
_symmetry.space_group_name_H-M   'P 1'
#
loop_
_entity.id
_entity.type
_entity.pdbx_description
1 polymer ?
#
loop_
_entity_poly.entity_id
_entity_poly.type
_entity_poly.pdbx_seq_one_letter_code
_entity_poly.pdbx_strand_id
1 'polypeptide(L)'
;MEKSITKKKDDTRDLKARIKFLEKENQWFSSAMEMIASMGDIHRDIPRSTDPDFIFSMARRYLNQLLNLKSLAFYLIHEKDNSFYLASGESEEENGRFQVELDHQVENGTFAWALKQNRPLLVESELFKEKLFLHVLGTRSRIKGMVMGCLSRNITKIPPEMSHLISIILHNTANALENGGLYKLLSEQNKNLEEIVKARTLELEDKAFKLKRNIQELKDFTFIASHDLQEPLRKVICFGERLRVNYAELLDDRANEYIAVMEKASLRMQKLIDGLLQLSRVTTKGTQFETTHLEKVVGEVLTDLESKIAKSHAQIIVGDLPTVVADEIQMRQLFTYLTSNAVKFHKQGVIPEISIASHDLGNGYWEIMVNDNGIGIDEKYHERIFKPFERLHGRNEREGIGMGLALCQKIVTRHGGTITVKSKPDKGATFIITLPEKGPEMVY
;
A
#
# COMPACT_ATOMS: atom_id res chain seq x y z
N MET A 1 -27.13 -45.39 81.02
CA MET A 1 -27.86 -45.05 79.77
C MET A 1 -27.94 -43.55 79.52
N GLU A 2 -28.12 -42.72 80.54
CA GLU A 2 -28.22 -41.21 80.37
C GLU A 2 -26.98 -40.51 79.81
N LYS A 3 -25.73 -40.92 80.19
CA LYS A 3 -24.51 -40.31 79.65
C LYS A 3 -24.27 -40.57 78.12
N SER A 4 -24.88 -41.61 77.58
CA SER A 4 -24.78 -41.92 76.13
C SER A 4 -25.75 -41.12 75.28
N ILE A 5 -26.92 -40.72 75.86
CA ILE A 5 -27.96 -39.93 75.20
C ILE A 5 -27.57 -38.44 75.19
N THR A 6 -26.91 -37.93 76.22
CA THR A 6 -26.38 -36.55 76.24
C THR A 6 -25.30 -36.29 75.27
N LYS A 7 -24.35 -37.25 75.16
CA LYS A 7 -23.25 -37.19 74.16
C LYS A 7 -23.77 -37.18 72.69
N LYS A 8 -24.80 -37.98 72.40
CA LYS A 8 -25.45 -38.06 71.09
C LYS A 8 -26.24 -36.75 70.75
N LYS A 9 -26.77 -36.05 71.74
CA LYS A 9 -27.44 -34.75 71.56
C LYS A 9 -26.45 -33.62 71.26
N ASP A 10 -25.28 -33.63 71.94
CA ASP A 10 -24.24 -32.63 71.71
C ASP A 10 -23.60 -32.82 70.34
N ASP A 11 -23.28 -34.06 69.91
CA ASP A 11 -22.76 -34.36 68.57
C ASP A 11 -23.76 -33.94 67.47
N THR A 12 -25.09 -34.11 67.69
CA THR A 12 -26.10 -33.72 66.70
C THR A 12 -26.25 -32.19 66.64
N ARG A 13 -26.00 -31.49 67.70
CA ARG A 13 -26.05 -30.01 67.74
C ARG A 13 -24.84 -29.41 67.06
N ASP A 14 -23.68 -30.00 67.24
CA ASP A 14 -22.44 -29.60 66.59
C ASP A 14 -22.46 -29.87 65.09
N LEU A 15 -23.00 -31.05 64.69
CA LEU A 15 -23.23 -31.36 63.26
C LEU A 15 -24.21 -30.40 62.59
N LYS A 16 -25.32 -30.04 63.27
CA LYS A 16 -26.28 -29.05 62.75
C LYS A 16 -25.65 -27.65 62.60
N ALA A 17 -24.83 -27.24 63.55
CA ALA A 17 -24.08 -25.99 63.49
C ALA A 17 -23.09 -25.99 62.33
N ARG A 18 -22.42 -27.12 62.13
CA ARG A 18 -21.47 -27.32 61.03
C ARG A 18 -22.13 -27.33 59.66
N ILE A 19 -23.29 -28.01 59.53
CA ILE A 19 -24.09 -28.01 58.29
C ILE A 19 -24.55 -26.55 57.97
N LYS A 20 -25.11 -25.83 58.93
CA LYS A 20 -25.55 -24.44 58.76
C LYS A 20 -24.39 -23.51 58.39
N PHE A 21 -23.19 -23.78 58.90
CA PHE A 21 -21.97 -23.03 58.51
C PHE A 21 -21.61 -23.34 57.07
N LEU A 22 -21.54 -24.61 56.63
CA LEU A 22 -21.21 -25.05 55.30
C LEU A 22 -22.27 -24.60 54.26
N GLU A 23 -23.54 -24.58 54.62
CA GLU A 23 -24.61 -24.07 53.76
C GLU A 23 -24.45 -22.54 53.50
N LYS A 24 -24.09 -21.78 54.54
CA LYS A 24 -23.79 -20.36 54.40
C LYS A 24 -22.55 -20.12 53.53
N GLU A 25 -21.52 -20.91 53.73
CA GLU A 25 -20.28 -20.83 52.94
C GLU A 25 -20.56 -21.15 51.47
N ASN A 26 -21.37 -22.17 51.20
CA ASN A 26 -21.72 -22.58 49.84
C ASN A 26 -22.65 -21.53 49.14
N GLN A 27 -23.60 -20.93 49.85
CA GLN A 27 -24.41 -19.83 49.33
C GLN A 27 -23.54 -18.62 48.97
N TRP A 28 -22.59 -18.28 49.86
CA TRP A 28 -21.64 -17.19 49.62
C TRP A 28 -20.77 -17.47 48.39
N PHE A 29 -20.26 -18.72 48.23
CA PHE A 29 -19.48 -19.13 47.10
C PHE A 29 -20.25 -19.04 45.78
N SER A 30 -21.50 -19.48 45.75
CA SER A 30 -22.38 -19.38 44.59
C SER A 30 -22.62 -17.92 44.17
N SER A 31 -22.94 -17.05 45.13
CA SER A 31 -23.14 -15.62 44.87
C SER A 31 -21.86 -14.94 44.39
N ALA A 32 -20.70 -15.32 44.90
CA ALA A 32 -19.43 -14.81 44.46
C ALA A 32 -19.08 -15.24 43.01
N MET A 33 -19.39 -16.49 42.63
CA MET A 33 -19.22 -16.99 41.28
C MET A 33 -20.15 -16.32 40.26
N GLU A 34 -21.42 -16.10 40.61
CA GLU A 34 -22.37 -15.31 39.81
C GLU A 34 -21.87 -13.87 39.61
N MET A 35 -21.29 -13.26 40.65
CA MET A 35 -20.70 -11.93 40.57
C MET A 35 -19.52 -11.89 39.61
N ILE A 36 -18.61 -12.86 39.66
CA ILE A 36 -17.47 -12.97 38.71
C ILE A 36 -17.96 -13.19 37.28
N ALA A 37 -18.97 -14.03 37.10
CA ALA A 37 -19.55 -14.27 35.76
C ALA A 37 -20.18 -12.99 35.19
N SER A 38 -20.92 -12.22 36.02
CA SER A 38 -21.51 -10.95 35.59
C SER A 38 -20.47 -9.88 35.26
N MET A 39 -19.28 -9.92 35.88
CA MET A 39 -18.16 -9.05 35.51
C MET A 39 -17.58 -9.38 34.15
N GLY A 40 -17.66 -10.62 33.69
CA GLY A 40 -17.27 -11.01 32.33
C GLY A 40 -18.17 -10.40 31.24
N ASP A 41 -19.44 -10.12 31.60
CA ASP A 41 -20.38 -9.48 30.67
C ASP A 41 -20.14 -7.97 30.47
N ILE A 42 -19.38 -7.32 31.35
CA ILE A 42 -18.95 -5.91 31.19
C ILE A 42 -18.17 -5.70 29.87
N HIS A 43 -17.49 -6.74 29.38
CA HIS A 43 -16.76 -6.67 28.11
C HIS A 43 -17.64 -6.76 26.85
N ARG A 44 -18.94 -7.10 26.99
CA ARG A 44 -19.85 -7.23 25.84
C ARG A 44 -20.47 -5.89 25.40
N ASP A 45 -20.61 -4.93 26.30
CA ASP A 45 -21.14 -3.58 25.99
C ASP A 45 -20.00 -2.57 25.83
N ILE A 46 -19.29 -2.64 24.70
CA ILE A 46 -18.14 -1.78 24.38
C ILE A 46 -18.38 -0.27 24.63
N PRO A 47 -19.53 0.35 24.28
CA PRO A 47 -19.73 1.78 24.50
C PRO A 47 -19.80 2.17 25.99
N ARG A 48 -20.34 1.30 26.88
CA ARG A 48 -20.42 1.55 28.32
C ARG A 48 -19.15 1.19 29.09
N SER A 49 -18.40 0.22 28.59
CA SER A 49 -17.11 -0.22 29.18
C SER A 49 -15.96 0.77 28.96
N THR A 50 -16.16 1.81 28.15
CA THR A 50 -15.14 2.88 27.93
C THR A 50 -15.32 4.07 28.89
N ASP A 51 -16.44 4.13 29.65
CA ASP A 51 -16.67 5.18 30.65
C ASP A 51 -16.05 4.79 32.00
N PRO A 52 -15.03 5.51 32.48
CA PRO A 52 -14.37 5.24 33.75
C PRO A 52 -15.32 5.28 34.92
N ASP A 53 -16.31 6.20 34.95
CA ASP A 53 -17.26 6.34 36.04
C ASP A 53 -18.17 5.12 36.15
N PHE A 54 -18.59 4.57 35.04
CA PHE A 54 -19.33 3.31 35.02
C PHE A 54 -18.50 2.15 35.56
N ILE A 55 -17.23 2.03 35.14
CA ILE A 55 -16.31 0.98 35.62
C ILE A 55 -16.12 1.07 37.13
N PHE A 56 -15.86 2.27 37.67
CA PHE A 56 -15.71 2.49 39.12
C PHE A 56 -16.99 2.20 39.91
N SER A 57 -18.15 2.60 39.40
CA SER A 57 -19.43 2.33 40.02
C SER A 57 -19.70 0.82 40.17
N MET A 58 -19.38 0.05 39.17
CA MET A 58 -19.48 -1.41 39.18
C MET A 58 -18.51 -2.04 40.18
N ALA A 59 -17.24 -1.62 40.14
CA ALA A 59 -16.23 -2.09 41.08
C ALA A 59 -16.60 -1.80 42.51
N ARG A 60 -17.10 -0.57 42.80
CA ARG A 60 -17.60 -0.15 44.10
C ARG A 60 -18.75 -1.04 44.59
N ARG A 61 -19.72 -1.30 43.74
CA ARG A 61 -20.84 -2.19 44.02
C ARG A 61 -20.40 -3.58 44.47
N TYR A 62 -19.48 -4.19 43.71
CA TYR A 62 -18.97 -5.54 44.03
C TYR A 62 -18.10 -5.57 45.28
N LEU A 63 -17.24 -4.57 45.48
CA LEU A 63 -16.42 -4.49 46.70
C LEU A 63 -17.29 -4.27 47.96
N ASN A 64 -18.34 -3.45 47.88
CA ASN A 64 -19.27 -3.23 48.99
C ASN A 64 -20.06 -4.48 49.37
N GLN A 65 -20.43 -5.31 48.41
CA GLN A 65 -21.07 -6.61 48.68
C GLN A 65 -20.15 -7.58 49.42
N LEU A 66 -18.83 -7.52 49.18
CA LEU A 66 -17.86 -8.39 49.82
C LEU A 66 -17.37 -7.86 51.17
N LEU A 67 -17.09 -6.57 51.29
CA LEU A 67 -16.37 -6.00 52.43
C LEU A 67 -17.21 -5.13 53.36
N ASN A 68 -18.47 -4.83 53.04
CA ASN A 68 -19.30 -3.92 53.78
C ASN A 68 -18.54 -2.62 54.16
N LEU A 69 -18.04 -1.93 53.14
CA LEU A 69 -17.26 -0.71 53.26
C LEU A 69 -18.13 0.45 53.68
N LYS A 70 -17.61 1.37 54.47
CA LYS A 70 -18.25 2.65 54.76
C LYS A 70 -18.10 3.62 53.63
N SER A 71 -16.88 3.69 53.10
CA SER A 71 -16.49 4.57 51.99
C SER A 71 -15.35 3.95 51.19
N LEU A 72 -15.24 4.32 49.93
CA LEU A 72 -14.27 3.77 48.99
C LEU A 72 -13.79 4.84 48.00
N ALA A 73 -12.48 4.91 47.78
CA ALA A 73 -11.85 5.82 46.86
C ALA A 73 -10.93 5.05 45.88
N PHE A 74 -10.95 5.44 44.61
CA PHE A 74 -10.06 4.94 43.57
C PHE A 74 -9.08 6.03 43.16
N TYR A 75 -7.81 5.77 43.29
CA TYR A 75 -6.72 6.63 42.87
C TYR A 75 -6.07 6.07 41.65
N LEU A 76 -5.87 6.90 40.62
CA LEU A 76 -5.11 6.53 39.42
C LEU A 76 -3.78 7.26 39.42
N ILE A 77 -2.85 6.76 38.63
CA ILE A 77 -1.50 7.31 38.46
C ILE A 77 -1.49 8.20 37.19
N HIS A 78 -1.02 9.43 37.36
CA HIS A 78 -0.72 10.31 36.25
C HIS A 78 0.48 9.79 35.44
N GLU A 79 0.33 9.63 34.13
CA GLU A 79 1.39 9.10 33.25
C GLU A 79 2.62 10.04 33.14
N LYS A 80 2.45 11.34 33.47
CA LYS A 80 3.53 12.33 33.30
C LYS A 80 4.50 12.40 34.49
N ASP A 81 3.99 12.34 35.69
CA ASP A 81 4.75 12.60 36.93
C ASP A 81 4.64 11.47 37.97
N ASN A 82 3.91 10.40 37.66
CA ASN A 82 3.63 9.27 38.51
C ASN A 82 2.91 9.68 39.86
N SER A 83 2.32 10.85 39.90
CA SER A 83 1.51 11.26 41.06
C SER A 83 0.16 10.56 41.08
N PHE A 84 -0.42 10.39 42.28
CA PHE A 84 -1.75 9.82 42.44
C PHE A 84 -2.81 10.93 42.43
N TYR A 85 -3.89 10.71 41.73
CA TYR A 85 -5.06 11.59 41.76
C TYR A 85 -6.32 10.80 42.02
N LEU A 86 -7.27 11.43 42.68
CA LEU A 86 -8.59 10.83 42.96
C LEU A 86 -9.37 10.71 41.65
N ALA A 87 -9.61 9.48 41.20
CA ALA A 87 -10.40 9.20 40.02
C ALA A 87 -11.86 8.98 40.28
N SER A 88 -12.20 8.38 41.45
CA SER A 88 -13.60 8.21 41.91
C SER A 88 -13.63 8.14 43.43
N GLY A 89 -14.48 8.94 44.03
CA GLY A 89 -14.69 9.03 45.47
C GLY A 89 -16.17 8.99 45.84
N GLU A 90 -16.51 9.36 47.08
CA GLU A 90 -17.87 9.39 47.57
C GLU A 90 -18.38 10.84 47.71
N SER A 91 -18.17 11.46 48.85
CA SER A 91 -18.50 12.86 49.12
C SER A 91 -17.23 13.72 49.20
N GLU A 92 -17.35 15.04 49.05
CA GLU A 92 -16.20 15.95 49.18
C GLU A 92 -15.50 15.82 50.55
N GLU A 93 -16.26 15.63 51.61
CA GLU A 93 -15.72 15.45 52.96
C GLU A 93 -14.91 14.15 53.09
N GLU A 94 -15.45 13.02 52.63
CA GLU A 94 -14.76 11.73 52.64
C GLU A 94 -13.55 11.75 51.70
N ASN A 95 -13.65 12.40 50.53
CA ASN A 95 -12.55 12.55 49.59
C ASN A 95 -11.39 13.36 50.21
N GLY A 96 -11.68 14.43 50.95
CA GLY A 96 -10.67 15.19 51.69
C GLY A 96 -9.97 14.34 52.75
N ARG A 97 -10.72 13.53 53.50
CA ARG A 97 -10.16 12.57 54.47
C ARG A 97 -9.27 11.54 53.81
N PHE A 98 -9.68 10.95 52.71
CA PHE A 98 -8.88 9.98 51.94
C PHE A 98 -7.62 10.60 51.38
N GLN A 99 -7.63 11.88 50.98
CA GLN A 99 -6.44 12.53 50.46
C GLN A 99 -5.38 12.72 51.57
N VAL A 100 -5.79 13.18 52.74
CA VAL A 100 -4.87 13.33 53.90
C VAL A 100 -4.32 11.96 54.33
N GLU A 101 -5.15 10.94 54.32
CA GLU A 101 -4.74 9.58 54.66
C GLU A 101 -3.78 9.00 53.58
N LEU A 102 -4.03 9.27 52.31
CA LEU A 102 -3.14 8.87 51.20
C LEU A 102 -1.73 9.45 51.40
N ASP A 103 -1.66 10.76 51.65
CA ASP A 103 -0.38 11.46 51.84
C ASP A 103 0.40 10.85 53.02
N HIS A 104 -0.31 10.60 54.16
CA HIS A 104 0.29 9.92 55.31
C HIS A 104 0.78 8.49 55.00
N GLN A 105 -0.02 7.69 54.29
CA GLN A 105 0.34 6.31 53.92
C GLN A 105 1.48 6.26 52.87
N VAL A 106 1.63 7.29 52.06
CA VAL A 106 2.75 7.46 51.14
C VAL A 106 4.04 7.80 51.94
N GLU A 107 3.96 8.75 52.87
CA GLU A 107 5.11 9.19 53.68
C GLU A 107 5.66 8.08 54.58
N ASN A 108 4.81 7.29 55.21
CA ASN A 108 5.23 6.18 56.10
C ASN A 108 5.62 4.90 55.33
N GLY A 109 5.58 4.90 53.98
CA GLY A 109 5.98 3.79 53.13
C GLY A 109 4.97 2.62 53.01
N THR A 110 3.85 2.67 53.73
CA THR A 110 2.81 1.63 53.70
C THR A 110 2.21 1.47 52.29
N PHE A 111 2.03 2.61 51.62
CA PHE A 111 1.49 2.65 50.28
C PHE A 111 2.44 1.94 49.25
N ALA A 112 3.76 2.19 49.35
CA ALA A 112 4.75 1.54 48.52
C ALA A 112 4.85 0.03 48.79
N TRP A 113 4.64 -0.37 50.06
CA TRP A 113 4.57 -1.79 50.41
C TRP A 113 3.31 -2.43 49.86
N ALA A 114 2.14 -1.75 49.96
CA ALA A 114 0.86 -2.23 49.39
C ALA A 114 0.97 -2.48 47.89
N LEU A 115 1.64 -1.61 47.12
CA LEU A 115 1.87 -1.75 45.70
C LEU A 115 2.60 -3.07 45.32
N LYS A 116 3.47 -3.57 46.21
CA LYS A 116 4.26 -4.80 45.95
C LYS A 116 3.48 -6.09 46.28
N GLN A 117 2.46 -6.02 47.13
CA GLN A 117 1.82 -7.23 47.68
C GLN A 117 0.77 -7.85 46.76
N ASN A 118 0.17 -7.09 45.85
CA ASN A 118 -0.91 -7.51 44.94
C ASN A 118 -2.02 -8.33 45.64
N ARG A 119 -2.30 -8.01 46.90
CA ARG A 119 -3.35 -8.60 47.74
C ARG A 119 -3.93 -7.55 48.66
N PRO A 120 -5.17 -7.73 49.14
CA PRO A 120 -5.79 -6.80 50.08
C PRO A 120 -4.98 -6.69 51.37
N LEU A 121 -4.72 -5.47 51.77
CA LEU A 121 -4.05 -5.15 53.02
C LEU A 121 -5.03 -4.43 53.94
N LEU A 122 -4.99 -4.79 55.21
CA LEU A 122 -5.69 -4.07 56.28
C LEU A 122 -4.63 -3.30 57.08
N VAL A 123 -4.84 -1.99 57.12
CA VAL A 123 -3.97 -1.07 57.86
C VAL A 123 -4.83 -0.29 58.85
N GLU A 124 -4.34 -0.03 60.04
CA GLU A 124 -5.00 0.83 60.98
C GLU A 124 -4.54 2.28 60.75
N SER A 125 -5.48 3.16 60.48
CA SER A 125 -5.17 4.58 60.31
C SER A 125 -4.77 5.18 61.68
N GLU A 126 -3.56 5.72 61.74
CA GLU A 126 -3.11 6.48 62.92
C GLU A 126 -3.86 7.78 63.09
N LEU A 127 -4.31 8.38 61.99
CA LEU A 127 -5.02 9.67 61.98
C LEU A 127 -6.49 9.56 62.43
N PHE A 128 -7.20 8.54 61.93
CA PHE A 128 -8.65 8.42 62.14
C PHE A 128 -9.04 7.25 63.02
N LYS A 129 -8.08 6.42 63.49
CA LYS A 129 -8.30 5.20 64.30
C LYS A 129 -9.34 4.26 63.67
N GLU A 130 -9.34 4.19 62.36
CA GLU A 130 -10.24 3.33 61.58
C GLU A 130 -9.38 2.31 60.81
N LYS A 131 -9.99 1.17 60.47
CA LYS A 131 -9.33 0.15 59.62
C LYS A 131 -9.52 0.49 58.18
N LEU A 132 -8.42 0.60 57.49
CA LEU A 132 -8.36 0.86 56.07
C LEU A 132 -8.08 -0.42 55.28
N PHE A 133 -8.77 -0.53 54.19
CA PHE A 133 -8.51 -1.52 53.14
C PHE A 133 -7.67 -0.85 52.04
N LEU A 134 -6.54 -1.43 51.71
CA LEU A 134 -5.69 -0.99 50.60
C LEU A 134 -5.49 -2.13 49.60
N HIS A 135 -5.59 -1.83 48.32
CA HIS A 135 -5.27 -2.79 47.25
C HIS A 135 -4.79 -2.07 45.99
N VAL A 136 -3.80 -2.67 45.31
CA VAL A 136 -3.33 -2.15 44.05
C VAL A 136 -4.38 -2.33 42.93
N LEU A 137 -4.52 -1.31 42.09
CA LEU A 137 -5.29 -1.36 40.85
C LEU A 137 -4.31 -1.54 39.71
N GLY A 138 -4.12 -2.77 39.26
CA GLY A 138 -3.09 -3.09 38.29
C GLY A 138 -3.49 -4.19 37.31
N THR A 139 -2.95 -4.11 36.13
CA THR A 139 -2.98 -5.16 35.11
C THR A 139 -1.75 -6.07 35.26
N ARG A 140 -1.57 -7.05 34.40
CA ARG A 140 -0.35 -7.87 34.37
C ARG A 140 0.90 -7.07 33.96
N SER A 141 0.71 -6.01 33.20
CA SER A 141 1.79 -5.24 32.58
C SER A 141 2.17 -4.00 33.39
N ARG A 142 1.20 -3.35 34.07
CA ARG A 142 1.44 -2.09 34.78
C ARG A 142 0.47 -1.86 35.94
N ILE A 143 0.92 -1.04 36.88
CA ILE A 143 0.08 -0.50 37.95
C ILE A 143 -0.64 0.73 37.41
N LYS A 144 -1.98 0.74 37.53
CA LYS A 144 -2.84 1.85 37.12
C LYS A 144 -3.14 2.80 38.27
N GLY A 145 -3.15 2.28 39.52
CA GLY A 145 -3.50 3.05 40.68
C GLY A 145 -3.62 2.21 41.94
N MET A 146 -4.36 2.73 42.88
CA MET A 146 -4.63 2.17 44.17
C MET A 146 -6.11 2.36 44.54
N VAL A 147 -6.63 1.39 45.32
CA VAL A 147 -7.93 1.48 45.92
C VAL A 147 -7.78 1.58 47.42
N MET A 148 -8.45 2.55 48.03
CA MET A 148 -8.51 2.77 49.49
C MET A 148 -9.95 2.74 49.94
N GLY A 149 -10.27 1.97 50.96
CA GLY A 149 -11.59 1.89 51.54
C GLY A 149 -11.59 1.89 53.07
N CYS A 150 -12.60 2.50 53.70
CA CYS A 150 -12.80 2.47 55.10
C CYS A 150 -13.75 1.32 55.47
N LEU A 151 -13.34 0.45 56.39
CA LEU A 151 -14.09 -0.72 56.82
C LEU A 151 -15.05 -0.43 57.99
N SER A 152 -16.17 -1.08 57.99
CA SER A 152 -17.03 -1.12 59.17
C SER A 152 -16.34 -1.81 60.35
N ARG A 153 -16.58 -1.34 61.58
CA ARG A 153 -15.84 -1.70 62.81
C ARG A 153 -15.73 -3.21 63.15
N ASN A 154 -16.48 -4.09 62.50
CA ASN A 154 -16.56 -5.51 62.85
C ASN A 154 -15.62 -6.44 62.07
N ILE A 155 -14.81 -5.94 61.12
CA ILE A 155 -13.89 -6.76 60.30
C ILE A 155 -12.48 -6.70 60.92
N THR A 156 -12.03 -7.82 61.44
CA THR A 156 -10.66 -7.94 62.00
C THR A 156 -9.68 -8.56 61.06
N LYS A 157 -10.13 -9.37 60.09
CA LYS A 157 -9.29 -10.07 59.10
C LYS A 157 -10.11 -10.35 57.85
N ILE A 158 -9.49 -10.24 56.69
CA ILE A 158 -10.07 -10.67 55.38
C ILE A 158 -9.74 -12.15 55.21
N PRO A 159 -10.74 -13.02 55.01
CA PRO A 159 -10.47 -14.46 54.70
C PRO A 159 -9.71 -14.59 53.40
N PRO A 160 -8.86 -15.64 53.25
CA PRO A 160 -8.07 -15.87 52.03
C PRO A 160 -8.94 -15.93 50.77
N GLU A 161 -10.08 -16.58 50.83
CA GLU A 161 -11.02 -16.76 49.71
C GLU A 161 -11.55 -15.41 49.25
N MET A 162 -11.93 -14.55 50.17
CA MET A 162 -12.38 -13.18 49.88
C MET A 162 -11.25 -12.31 49.33
N SER A 163 -10.03 -12.51 49.82
CA SER A 163 -8.84 -11.82 49.31
C SER A 163 -8.63 -12.08 47.82
N HIS A 164 -8.78 -13.31 47.37
CA HIS A 164 -8.66 -13.66 45.95
C HIS A 164 -9.74 -13.02 45.08
N LEU A 165 -11.01 -13.01 45.57
CA LEU A 165 -12.13 -12.39 44.86
C LEU A 165 -11.92 -10.88 44.67
N ILE A 166 -11.51 -10.19 45.74
CA ILE A 166 -11.19 -8.78 45.70
C ILE A 166 -10.08 -8.49 44.65
N SER A 167 -9.01 -9.29 44.65
CA SER A 167 -7.93 -9.13 43.68
C SER A 167 -8.42 -9.35 42.26
N ILE A 168 -9.31 -10.32 42.00
CA ILE A 168 -9.92 -10.55 40.69
C ILE A 168 -10.77 -9.35 40.26
N ILE A 169 -11.61 -8.83 41.13
CA ILE A 169 -12.48 -7.65 40.85
C ILE A 169 -11.59 -6.48 40.45
N LEU A 170 -10.57 -6.18 41.24
CA LEU A 170 -9.73 -5.01 41.02
C LEU A 170 -8.82 -5.20 39.79
N HIS A 171 -8.36 -6.41 39.51
CA HIS A 171 -7.65 -6.72 38.30
C HIS A 171 -8.52 -6.53 37.04
N ASN A 172 -9.77 -7.02 37.08
CA ASN A 172 -10.72 -6.82 35.98
C ASN A 172 -11.08 -5.33 35.80
N THR A 173 -11.22 -4.59 36.90
CA THR A 173 -11.41 -3.13 36.87
C THR A 173 -10.25 -2.42 36.19
N ALA A 174 -9.01 -2.77 36.54
CA ALA A 174 -7.81 -2.22 35.93
C ALA A 174 -7.74 -2.53 34.43
N ASN A 175 -8.06 -3.76 34.04
CA ASN A 175 -8.10 -4.17 32.62
C ASN A 175 -9.21 -3.42 31.85
N ALA A 176 -10.38 -3.23 32.44
CA ALA A 176 -11.48 -2.47 31.82
C ALA A 176 -11.07 -1.01 31.57
N LEU A 177 -10.44 -0.36 32.54
CA LEU A 177 -9.92 1.01 32.41
C LEU A 177 -8.83 1.11 31.32
N GLU A 178 -7.93 0.16 31.25
CA GLU A 178 -6.89 0.11 30.23
C GLU A 178 -7.48 -0.06 28.82
N ASN A 179 -8.37 -1.03 28.66
CA ASN A 179 -9.05 -1.28 27.40
C ASN A 179 -9.90 -0.08 26.96
N GLY A 180 -10.64 0.54 27.88
CA GLY A 180 -11.43 1.76 27.60
C GLY A 180 -10.55 2.89 27.06
N GLY A 181 -9.39 3.13 27.68
CA GLY A 181 -8.42 4.13 27.23
C GLY A 181 -7.85 3.81 25.83
N LEU A 182 -7.51 2.53 25.58
CA LEU A 182 -7.00 2.08 24.27
C LEU A 182 -8.07 2.20 23.18
N TYR A 183 -9.32 1.83 23.45
CA TYR A 183 -10.42 1.98 22.49
C TYR A 183 -10.67 3.45 22.11
N LYS A 184 -10.64 4.35 23.10
CA LYS A 184 -10.78 5.79 22.84
C LYS A 184 -9.66 6.30 21.93
N LEU A 185 -8.41 5.97 22.25
CA LEU A 185 -7.26 6.36 21.45
C LEU A 185 -7.35 5.80 20.02
N LEU A 186 -7.71 4.52 19.88
CA LEU A 186 -7.86 3.86 18.57
C LEU A 186 -8.95 4.52 17.73
N SER A 187 -10.09 4.86 18.36
CA SER A 187 -11.20 5.56 17.69
C SER A 187 -10.80 6.95 17.18
N GLU A 188 -10.05 7.71 17.99
CA GLU A 188 -9.53 9.02 17.62
C GLU A 188 -8.51 8.91 16.47
N GLN A 189 -7.62 7.92 16.50
CA GLN A 189 -6.65 7.66 15.44
C GLN A 189 -7.34 7.25 14.12
N ASN A 190 -8.35 6.38 14.19
CA ASN A 190 -9.10 5.97 13.02
C ASN A 190 -9.81 7.16 12.36
N LYS A 191 -10.48 8.01 13.15
CA LYS A 191 -11.14 9.21 12.63
C LYS A 191 -10.14 10.14 11.93
N ASN A 192 -8.99 10.39 12.56
CA ASN A 192 -7.95 11.24 11.96
C ASN A 192 -7.40 10.63 10.68
N LEU A 193 -7.19 9.29 10.65
CA LEU A 193 -6.73 8.58 9.46
C LEU A 193 -7.73 8.67 8.31
N GLU A 194 -9.04 8.52 8.59
CA GLU A 194 -10.11 8.67 7.59
C GLU A 194 -10.10 10.09 6.98
N GLU A 195 -9.93 11.13 7.79
CA GLU A 195 -9.84 12.51 7.33
C GLU A 195 -8.62 12.73 6.41
N ILE A 196 -7.46 12.19 6.79
CA ILE A 196 -6.23 12.26 5.99
C ILE A 196 -6.39 11.50 4.67
N VAL A 197 -6.95 10.27 4.70
CA VAL A 197 -7.20 9.47 3.49
C VAL A 197 -8.13 10.22 2.54
N LYS A 198 -9.23 10.77 3.06
CA LYS A 198 -10.18 11.57 2.25
C LYS A 198 -9.52 12.78 1.59
N ALA A 199 -8.72 13.54 2.34
CA ALA A 199 -8.01 14.71 1.81
C ALA A 199 -7.00 14.31 0.73
N ARG A 200 -6.24 13.22 0.93
CA ARG A 200 -5.27 12.72 -0.05
C ARG A 200 -5.92 12.16 -1.31
N THR A 201 -7.06 11.49 -1.17
CA THR A 201 -7.81 10.99 -2.33
C THR A 201 -8.26 12.13 -3.22
N LEU A 202 -8.86 13.20 -2.65
CA LEU A 202 -9.26 14.38 -3.40
C LEU A 202 -8.07 15.09 -4.08
N GLU A 203 -6.93 15.20 -3.38
CA GLU A 203 -5.71 15.78 -3.95
C GLU A 203 -5.19 14.96 -5.14
N LEU A 204 -5.21 13.63 -5.03
CA LEU A 204 -4.77 12.73 -6.11
C LEU A 204 -5.71 12.80 -7.33
N GLU A 205 -7.02 12.85 -7.10
CA GLU A 205 -8.02 13.01 -8.17
C GLU A 205 -7.83 14.32 -8.93
N ASP A 206 -7.62 15.44 -8.23
CA ASP A 206 -7.35 16.75 -8.87
C ASP A 206 -6.05 16.72 -9.68
N LYS A 207 -4.98 16.14 -9.13
CA LYS A 207 -3.71 15.98 -9.87
C LYS A 207 -3.86 15.08 -11.09
N ALA A 208 -4.60 13.98 -10.98
CA ALA A 208 -4.86 13.06 -12.10
C ALA A 208 -5.68 13.78 -13.21
N PHE A 209 -6.69 14.55 -12.82
CA PHE A 209 -7.48 15.34 -13.75
C PHE A 209 -6.64 16.39 -14.49
N LYS A 210 -5.83 17.16 -13.76
CA LYS A 210 -4.92 18.17 -14.35
C LYS A 210 -3.90 17.52 -15.30
N LEU A 211 -3.32 16.38 -14.90
CA LEU A 211 -2.37 15.66 -15.75
C LEU A 211 -3.05 15.17 -17.04
N LYS A 212 -4.23 14.59 -16.94
CA LYS A 212 -5.00 14.12 -18.09
C LYS A 212 -5.32 15.27 -19.06
N ARG A 213 -5.72 16.42 -18.52
CA ARG A 213 -5.97 17.63 -19.30
C ARG A 213 -4.71 18.13 -20.02
N ASN A 214 -3.58 18.25 -19.32
CA ASN A 214 -2.32 18.71 -19.91
C ASN A 214 -1.84 17.76 -21.02
N ILE A 215 -2.00 16.45 -20.82
CA ILE A 215 -1.68 15.45 -21.86
C ILE A 215 -2.57 15.67 -23.10
N GLN A 216 -3.85 15.96 -22.92
CA GLN A 216 -4.75 16.21 -24.03
C GLN A 216 -4.40 17.52 -24.76
N GLU A 217 -4.17 18.61 -24.04
CA GLU A 217 -3.75 19.89 -24.61
C GLU A 217 -2.44 19.76 -25.42
N LEU A 218 -1.45 18.99 -24.90
CA LEU A 218 -0.20 18.74 -25.63
C LEU A 218 -0.42 17.93 -26.90
N LYS A 219 -1.34 16.95 -26.89
CA LYS A 219 -1.72 16.16 -28.07
C LYS A 219 -2.36 17.03 -29.15
N ASP A 220 -3.33 17.86 -28.74
CA ASP A 220 -4.05 18.75 -29.64
C ASP A 220 -3.09 19.79 -30.26
N PHE A 221 -2.22 20.38 -29.45
CA PHE A 221 -1.15 21.27 -29.92
C PHE A 221 -0.24 20.59 -30.93
N THR A 222 0.22 19.36 -30.64
CA THR A 222 1.09 18.61 -31.54
C THR A 222 0.41 18.32 -32.87
N PHE A 223 -0.88 17.99 -32.86
CA PHE A 223 -1.65 17.72 -34.06
C PHE A 223 -1.84 19.00 -34.92
N ILE A 224 -2.28 20.10 -34.31
CA ILE A 224 -2.52 21.37 -35.00
C ILE A 224 -1.22 21.94 -35.58
N ALA A 225 -0.17 22.01 -34.74
CA ALA A 225 1.14 22.51 -35.18
C ALA A 225 1.72 21.71 -36.32
N SER A 226 1.53 20.39 -36.30
CA SER A 226 2.02 19.51 -37.36
C SER A 226 1.27 19.72 -38.68
N HIS A 227 -0.05 19.87 -38.62
CA HIS A 227 -0.88 20.17 -39.78
C HIS A 227 -0.48 21.52 -40.42
N ASP A 228 -0.34 22.56 -39.60
CA ASP A 228 -0.02 23.90 -40.04
C ASP A 228 1.42 24.01 -40.58
N LEU A 229 2.32 23.13 -40.17
CA LEU A 229 3.67 23.00 -40.75
C LEU A 229 3.69 22.19 -42.04
N GLN A 230 2.82 21.22 -42.24
CA GLN A 230 2.77 20.39 -43.44
C GLN A 230 2.30 21.17 -44.67
N GLU A 231 1.32 22.09 -44.53
CA GLU A 231 0.74 22.83 -45.66
C GLU A 231 1.77 23.73 -46.38
N PRO A 232 2.50 24.65 -45.70
CA PRO A 232 3.51 25.48 -46.35
C PRO A 232 4.65 24.63 -46.95
N LEU A 233 5.04 23.55 -46.24
CA LEU A 233 6.09 22.68 -46.70
C LEU A 233 5.73 21.97 -47.99
N ARG A 234 4.49 21.49 -48.11
CA ARG A 234 3.95 20.92 -49.36
C ARG A 234 4.01 21.91 -50.51
N LYS A 235 3.73 23.19 -50.26
CA LYS A 235 3.85 24.23 -51.27
C LYS A 235 5.27 24.43 -51.73
N VAL A 236 6.24 24.44 -50.80
CA VAL A 236 7.68 24.56 -51.13
C VAL A 236 8.16 23.36 -52.01
N ILE A 237 7.77 22.14 -51.64
CA ILE A 237 8.09 20.95 -52.40
C ILE A 237 7.49 21.03 -53.84
N CYS A 238 6.19 21.35 -53.92
CA CYS A 238 5.48 21.42 -55.19
C CYS A 238 6.07 22.47 -56.15
N PHE A 239 6.39 23.69 -55.64
CA PHE A 239 6.98 24.72 -56.44
C PHE A 239 8.44 24.43 -56.82
N GLY A 240 9.23 23.83 -55.91
CA GLY A 240 10.56 23.36 -56.20
C GLY A 240 10.58 22.33 -57.37
N GLU A 241 9.70 21.32 -57.27
CA GLU A 241 9.54 20.33 -58.32
C GLU A 241 9.11 20.93 -59.67
N ARG A 242 8.16 21.89 -59.64
CA ARG A 242 7.75 22.62 -60.88
C ARG A 242 8.88 23.41 -61.48
N LEU A 243 9.70 24.12 -60.70
CA LEU A 243 10.87 24.81 -61.17
C LEU A 243 11.86 23.84 -61.82
N ARG A 244 12.17 22.71 -61.20
CA ARG A 244 13.05 21.71 -61.68
C ARG A 244 12.56 21.05 -62.99
N VAL A 245 11.25 20.74 -63.10
CA VAL A 245 10.69 20.05 -64.25
C VAL A 245 10.51 21.03 -65.45
N ASN A 246 10.00 22.23 -65.23
CA ASN A 246 9.62 23.11 -66.30
C ASN A 246 10.71 24.08 -66.75
N TYR A 247 11.72 24.33 -65.91
CA TYR A 247 12.74 25.36 -66.13
C TYR A 247 14.17 24.86 -66.02
N ALA A 248 14.41 23.53 -65.91
CA ALA A 248 15.72 22.94 -65.70
C ALA A 248 16.76 23.37 -66.76
N GLU A 249 16.33 23.51 -68.02
CA GLU A 249 17.19 23.92 -69.11
C GLU A 249 17.49 25.43 -69.17
N LEU A 250 16.67 26.24 -68.44
CA LEU A 250 16.83 27.69 -68.35
C LEU A 250 17.62 28.10 -67.10
N LEU A 251 17.83 27.23 -66.18
CA LEU A 251 18.56 27.43 -64.92
C LEU A 251 20.00 26.96 -65.09
N ASP A 252 20.95 27.68 -64.49
CA ASP A 252 22.33 27.24 -64.41
C ASP A 252 22.48 26.07 -63.41
N ASP A 253 23.63 25.41 -63.44
CA ASP A 253 23.91 24.24 -62.58
C ASP A 253 23.78 24.60 -61.09
N ARG A 254 24.16 25.81 -60.68
CA ARG A 254 24.04 26.30 -59.30
C ARG A 254 22.59 26.45 -58.87
N ALA A 255 21.73 27.02 -59.69
CA ALA A 255 20.31 27.18 -59.42
C ALA A 255 19.63 25.79 -59.27
N ASN A 256 19.96 24.84 -60.14
CA ASN A 256 19.49 23.47 -60.05
C ASN A 256 19.97 22.78 -58.78
N GLU A 257 21.23 22.98 -58.33
CA GLU A 257 21.75 22.49 -57.07
C GLU A 257 21.01 23.07 -55.87
N TYR A 258 20.73 24.38 -55.85
CA TYR A 258 19.97 25.04 -54.76
C TYR A 258 18.55 24.50 -54.65
N ILE A 259 17.87 24.27 -55.78
CA ILE A 259 16.52 23.70 -55.79
C ILE A 259 16.57 22.27 -55.24
N ALA A 260 17.55 21.44 -55.64
CA ALA A 260 17.71 20.07 -55.11
C ALA A 260 17.96 20.06 -53.62
N VAL A 261 18.81 20.97 -53.10
CA VAL A 261 19.05 21.13 -51.65
C VAL A 261 17.79 21.53 -50.90
N MET A 262 17.04 22.47 -51.44
CA MET A 262 15.78 22.96 -50.86
C MET A 262 14.71 21.85 -50.86
N GLU A 263 14.52 21.12 -51.96
CA GLU A 263 13.60 19.98 -52.03
C GLU A 263 13.99 18.90 -51.02
N LYS A 264 15.26 18.53 -50.95
CA LYS A 264 15.78 17.53 -49.99
C LYS A 264 15.56 17.94 -48.53
N ALA A 265 15.78 19.22 -48.21
CA ALA A 265 15.51 19.76 -46.86
C ALA A 265 14.01 19.74 -46.51
N SER A 266 13.16 20.14 -47.47
CA SER A 266 11.72 20.16 -47.30
C SER A 266 11.11 18.78 -47.14
N LEU A 267 11.52 17.81 -47.95
CA LEU A 267 11.12 16.40 -47.84
C LEU A 267 11.56 15.81 -46.48
N ARG A 268 12.73 16.21 -45.99
CA ARG A 268 13.21 15.78 -44.68
C ARG A 268 12.32 16.35 -43.54
N MET A 269 11.96 17.66 -43.61
CA MET A 269 11.05 18.26 -42.62
C MET A 269 9.67 17.60 -42.62
N GLN A 270 9.14 17.29 -43.83
CA GLN A 270 7.87 16.57 -43.94
C GLN A 270 7.93 15.20 -43.25
N LYS A 271 8.96 14.43 -43.52
CA LYS A 271 9.17 13.12 -42.86
C LYS A 271 9.30 13.24 -41.33
N LEU A 272 9.94 14.32 -40.80
CA LEU A 272 10.04 14.58 -39.35
C LEU A 272 8.67 14.84 -38.73
N ILE A 273 7.85 15.66 -39.37
CA ILE A 273 6.50 15.97 -38.93
C ILE A 273 5.61 14.73 -38.96
N ASP A 274 5.70 13.93 -40.05
CA ASP A 274 4.96 12.67 -40.18
C ASP A 274 5.32 11.69 -39.08
N GLY A 275 6.62 11.55 -38.77
CA GLY A 275 7.10 10.73 -37.67
C GLY A 275 6.58 11.16 -36.30
N LEU A 276 6.56 12.49 -36.03
CA LEU A 276 6.02 13.04 -34.81
C LEU A 276 4.52 12.76 -34.66
N LEU A 277 3.76 12.92 -35.74
CA LEU A 277 2.33 12.59 -35.78
C LEU A 277 2.09 11.10 -35.55
N GLN A 278 2.89 10.22 -36.16
CA GLN A 278 2.80 8.79 -35.93
C GLN A 278 3.06 8.44 -34.44
N LEU A 279 4.09 9.03 -33.83
CA LEU A 279 4.39 8.81 -32.41
C LEU A 279 3.22 9.26 -31.50
N SER A 280 2.56 10.37 -31.83
CA SER A 280 1.38 10.84 -31.12
C SER A 280 0.19 9.88 -31.30
N ARG A 281 -0.02 9.36 -32.54
CA ARG A 281 -1.15 8.48 -32.88
C ARG A 281 -1.10 7.10 -32.26
N VAL A 282 0.08 6.54 -31.98
CA VAL A 282 0.21 5.21 -31.35
C VAL A 282 -0.66 5.10 -30.09
N THR A 283 -0.73 6.15 -29.30
CA THR A 283 -1.50 6.14 -28.03
C THR A 283 -2.95 6.64 -28.20
N THR A 284 -3.25 7.43 -29.25
CA THR A 284 -4.53 8.13 -29.38
C THR A 284 -5.50 7.51 -30.38
N LYS A 285 -4.99 6.83 -31.39
CA LYS A 285 -5.77 6.22 -32.49
C LYS A 285 -5.46 4.73 -32.68
N GLY A 286 -4.94 4.07 -31.65
CA GLY A 286 -4.78 2.62 -31.69
C GLY A 286 -6.13 1.92 -31.80
N THR A 287 -6.17 0.85 -32.61
CA THR A 287 -7.35 -0.03 -32.72
C THR A 287 -7.52 -0.85 -31.43
N GLN A 288 -8.62 -1.55 -31.33
CA GLN A 288 -8.84 -2.47 -30.22
C GLN A 288 -7.79 -3.59 -30.26
N PHE A 289 -7.47 -4.11 -29.09
CA PHE A 289 -6.62 -5.28 -28.97
C PHE A 289 -7.45 -6.52 -29.32
N GLU A 290 -6.96 -7.28 -30.31
CA GLU A 290 -7.62 -8.47 -30.81
C GLU A 290 -6.62 -9.63 -30.89
N THR A 291 -7.14 -10.86 -30.97
CA THR A 291 -6.30 -12.05 -31.16
C THR A 291 -5.54 -11.94 -32.49
N THR A 292 -4.23 -11.73 -32.41
CA THR A 292 -3.36 -11.43 -33.54
C THR A 292 -2.35 -12.55 -33.76
N HIS A 293 -2.31 -13.14 -34.92
CA HIS A 293 -1.35 -14.15 -35.33
C HIS A 293 -0.09 -13.48 -35.86
N LEU A 294 0.99 -13.43 -35.08
CA LEU A 294 2.19 -12.71 -35.46
C LEU A 294 2.91 -13.30 -36.69
N GLU A 295 2.79 -14.60 -36.92
CA GLU A 295 3.31 -15.27 -38.12
C GLU A 295 2.66 -14.68 -39.39
N LYS A 296 1.34 -14.49 -39.41
CA LYS A 296 0.62 -13.85 -40.51
C LYS A 296 1.08 -12.40 -40.70
N VAL A 297 1.16 -11.64 -39.61
CA VAL A 297 1.60 -10.23 -39.65
C VAL A 297 3.00 -10.09 -40.24
N VAL A 298 3.95 -10.93 -39.82
CA VAL A 298 5.32 -10.93 -40.35
C VAL A 298 5.35 -11.34 -41.82
N GLY A 299 4.56 -12.34 -42.23
CA GLY A 299 4.42 -12.74 -43.62
C GLY A 299 3.97 -11.59 -44.54
N GLU A 300 2.96 -10.82 -44.11
CA GLU A 300 2.50 -9.63 -44.82
C GLU A 300 3.58 -8.53 -44.89
N VAL A 301 4.31 -8.30 -43.79
CA VAL A 301 5.43 -7.34 -43.73
C VAL A 301 6.54 -7.73 -44.74
N LEU A 302 6.86 -9.02 -44.82
CA LEU A 302 7.88 -9.48 -45.76
C LEU A 302 7.43 -9.28 -47.21
N THR A 303 6.16 -9.48 -47.51
CA THR A 303 5.56 -9.18 -48.82
C THR A 303 5.68 -7.69 -49.16
N ASP A 304 5.33 -6.81 -48.22
CA ASP A 304 5.46 -5.34 -48.41
C ASP A 304 6.91 -4.89 -48.63
N LEU A 305 7.86 -5.59 -48.05
CA LEU A 305 9.30 -5.31 -48.17
C LEU A 305 10.02 -6.07 -49.28
N GLU A 306 9.32 -6.89 -50.08
CA GLU A 306 9.88 -7.78 -51.10
C GLU A 306 10.88 -7.05 -52.04
N SER A 307 10.50 -5.87 -52.53
CA SER A 307 11.37 -5.08 -53.42
C SER A 307 12.69 -4.64 -52.75
N LYS A 308 12.66 -4.34 -51.44
CA LYS A 308 13.87 -3.96 -50.70
C LYS A 308 14.73 -5.18 -50.37
N ILE A 309 14.10 -6.30 -50.04
CA ILE A 309 14.73 -7.58 -49.73
C ILE A 309 15.44 -8.08 -51.00
N ALA A 310 14.77 -8.07 -52.15
CA ALA A 310 15.34 -8.48 -53.43
C ALA A 310 16.55 -7.61 -53.86
N LYS A 311 16.45 -6.28 -53.69
CA LYS A 311 17.55 -5.36 -54.01
C LYS A 311 18.80 -5.55 -53.16
N SER A 312 18.64 -5.97 -51.92
CA SER A 312 19.75 -6.23 -50.98
C SER A 312 20.20 -7.68 -50.96
N HIS A 313 19.50 -8.57 -51.66
CA HIS A 313 19.69 -10.03 -51.63
C HIS A 313 19.58 -10.60 -50.19
N ALA A 314 18.78 -9.96 -49.33
CA ALA A 314 18.66 -10.36 -47.92
C ALA A 314 18.01 -11.74 -47.78
N GLN A 315 18.56 -12.56 -46.90
CA GLN A 315 18.01 -13.85 -46.50
C GLN A 315 17.27 -13.68 -45.16
N ILE A 316 15.97 -14.03 -45.12
CA ILE A 316 15.16 -13.88 -43.94
C ILE A 316 14.59 -15.25 -43.53
N ILE A 317 14.84 -15.65 -42.31
CA ILE A 317 14.33 -16.89 -41.70
C ILE A 317 13.33 -16.49 -40.59
N VAL A 318 12.12 -17.01 -40.73
CA VAL A 318 11.06 -16.82 -39.71
C VAL A 318 10.79 -18.16 -39.03
N GLY A 319 11.02 -18.23 -37.77
CA GLY A 319 10.63 -19.37 -36.93
C GLY A 319 9.16 -19.27 -36.49
N ASP A 320 8.77 -20.17 -35.61
CA ASP A 320 7.41 -20.15 -35.03
C ASP A 320 7.17 -18.88 -34.25
N LEU A 321 6.04 -18.19 -34.52
CA LEU A 321 5.64 -16.96 -33.86
C LEU A 321 4.29 -17.14 -33.14
N PRO A 322 4.12 -16.54 -31.95
CA PRO A 322 2.94 -16.73 -31.14
C PRO A 322 1.71 -15.99 -31.66
N THR A 323 0.58 -16.39 -31.14
CA THR A 323 -0.66 -15.63 -31.20
C THR A 323 -0.77 -14.83 -29.88
N VAL A 324 -0.95 -13.51 -29.98
CA VAL A 324 -1.05 -12.60 -28.83
C VAL A 324 -2.28 -11.68 -28.96
N VAL A 325 -2.75 -11.12 -27.88
CA VAL A 325 -3.79 -10.09 -27.90
C VAL A 325 -3.12 -8.74 -28.15
N ALA A 326 -3.25 -8.20 -29.37
CA ALA A 326 -2.52 -7.03 -29.84
C ALA A 326 -3.32 -6.18 -30.83
N ASP A 327 -2.85 -4.97 -31.11
CA ASP A 327 -3.27 -4.13 -32.23
C ASP A 327 -2.50 -4.58 -33.50
N GLU A 328 -3.18 -5.27 -34.40
CA GLU A 328 -2.56 -5.85 -35.62
C GLU A 328 -1.83 -4.81 -36.47
N ILE A 329 -2.42 -3.61 -36.62
CA ILE A 329 -1.81 -2.52 -37.39
C ILE A 329 -0.49 -2.07 -36.76
N GLN A 330 -0.46 -1.95 -35.43
CA GLN A 330 0.75 -1.57 -34.71
C GLN A 330 1.81 -2.68 -34.71
N MET A 331 1.40 -3.94 -34.63
CA MET A 331 2.34 -5.07 -34.76
C MET A 331 2.97 -5.09 -36.17
N ARG A 332 2.17 -4.89 -37.22
CA ARG A 332 2.68 -4.76 -38.59
C ARG A 332 3.68 -3.61 -38.70
N GLN A 333 3.38 -2.46 -38.10
CA GLN A 333 4.28 -1.30 -38.07
C GLN A 333 5.59 -1.61 -37.32
N LEU A 334 5.53 -2.27 -36.18
CA LEU A 334 6.68 -2.70 -35.38
C LEU A 334 7.64 -3.58 -36.21
N PHE A 335 7.11 -4.65 -36.79
CA PHE A 335 7.92 -5.57 -37.61
C PHE A 335 8.42 -4.93 -38.87
N THR A 336 7.66 -4.03 -39.50
CA THR A 336 8.12 -3.24 -40.66
C THR A 336 9.35 -2.41 -40.33
N TYR A 337 9.36 -1.71 -39.18
CA TYR A 337 10.51 -0.90 -38.76
C TYR A 337 11.73 -1.76 -38.42
N LEU A 338 11.56 -2.84 -37.69
CA LEU A 338 12.67 -3.69 -37.27
C LEU A 338 13.28 -4.40 -38.48
N THR A 339 12.48 -5.02 -39.35
CA THR A 339 12.94 -5.72 -40.57
C THR A 339 13.55 -4.74 -41.56
N SER A 340 12.94 -3.58 -41.78
CA SER A 340 13.51 -2.55 -42.66
C SER A 340 14.84 -2.01 -42.15
N ASN A 341 15.02 -1.88 -40.82
CA ASN A 341 16.30 -1.51 -40.22
C ASN A 341 17.34 -2.60 -40.42
N ALA A 342 17.01 -3.87 -40.20
CA ALA A 342 17.91 -5.01 -40.42
C ALA A 342 18.43 -5.10 -41.89
N VAL A 343 17.52 -4.95 -42.86
CA VAL A 343 17.88 -4.90 -44.28
C VAL A 343 18.78 -3.69 -44.58
N LYS A 344 18.53 -2.54 -43.99
CA LYS A 344 19.21 -1.27 -44.26
C LYS A 344 20.62 -1.21 -43.68
N PHE A 345 20.80 -1.67 -42.44
CA PHE A 345 22.05 -1.52 -41.69
C PHE A 345 23.02 -2.71 -41.84
N HIS A 346 22.99 -3.39 -42.99
CA HIS A 346 23.91 -4.46 -43.28
C HIS A 346 25.34 -3.95 -43.58
N LYS A 347 26.32 -4.81 -43.51
CA LYS A 347 27.71 -4.54 -43.88
C LYS A 347 27.87 -4.50 -45.39
N GLN A 348 28.75 -3.63 -45.88
CA GLN A 348 29.05 -3.57 -47.31
C GLN A 348 29.71 -4.86 -47.78
N GLY A 349 29.19 -5.44 -48.85
CA GLY A 349 29.71 -6.70 -49.43
C GLY A 349 29.28 -7.98 -48.65
N VAL A 350 28.47 -7.87 -47.64
CA VAL A 350 27.92 -9.01 -46.87
C VAL A 350 26.43 -9.14 -47.14
N ILE A 351 25.98 -10.34 -47.47
CA ILE A 351 24.54 -10.64 -47.62
C ILE A 351 23.84 -10.44 -46.26
N PRO A 352 22.78 -9.62 -46.21
CA PRO A 352 22.01 -9.47 -44.95
C PRO A 352 21.33 -10.80 -44.60
N GLU A 353 21.59 -11.29 -43.41
CA GLU A 353 20.90 -12.44 -42.80
C GLU A 353 20.09 -11.96 -41.62
N ILE A 354 18.79 -12.23 -41.66
CA ILE A 354 17.83 -11.77 -40.64
C ILE A 354 17.08 -12.97 -40.14
N SER A 355 16.98 -13.14 -38.82
CA SER A 355 16.15 -14.17 -38.22
C SER A 355 15.13 -13.56 -37.25
N ILE A 356 13.88 -14.03 -37.35
CA ILE A 356 12.79 -13.65 -36.45
C ILE A 356 12.34 -14.93 -35.76
N ALA A 357 12.44 -14.98 -34.42
CA ALA A 357 12.11 -16.16 -33.66
C ALA A 357 11.39 -15.74 -32.35
N SER A 358 10.67 -16.65 -31.73
CA SER A 358 10.04 -16.41 -30.44
C SER A 358 10.36 -17.49 -29.43
N HIS A 359 10.24 -17.14 -28.15
CA HIS A 359 10.40 -18.03 -27.02
C HIS A 359 9.34 -17.73 -25.97
N ASP A 360 8.68 -18.78 -25.45
CA ASP A 360 7.74 -18.64 -24.33
C ASP A 360 8.52 -18.54 -23.02
N LEU A 361 8.31 -17.47 -22.27
CA LEU A 361 8.94 -17.25 -20.97
C LEU A 361 8.25 -18.01 -19.81
N GLY A 362 7.12 -18.70 -20.07
CA GLY A 362 6.40 -19.54 -19.11
C GLY A 362 5.63 -18.77 -18.05
N ASN A 363 5.53 -17.45 -18.15
CA ASN A 363 4.83 -16.57 -17.19
C ASN A 363 3.71 -15.74 -17.84
N GLY A 364 3.20 -16.16 -19.00
CA GLY A 364 2.22 -15.42 -19.80
C GLY A 364 2.84 -14.31 -20.65
N TYR A 365 4.16 -14.33 -20.86
CA TYR A 365 4.89 -13.42 -21.73
C TYR A 365 5.66 -14.21 -22.81
N TRP A 366 5.69 -13.63 -24.00
CA TRP A 366 6.50 -14.09 -25.10
C TRP A 366 7.69 -13.17 -25.30
N GLU A 367 8.86 -13.75 -25.55
CA GLU A 367 10.06 -13.05 -26.02
C GLU A 367 10.17 -13.26 -27.53
N ILE A 368 10.21 -12.17 -28.31
CA ILE A 368 10.35 -12.17 -29.75
C ILE A 368 11.68 -11.49 -30.10
N MET A 369 12.49 -12.17 -30.83
CA MET A 369 13.84 -11.72 -31.24
C MET A 369 13.90 -11.46 -32.73
N VAL A 370 14.37 -10.27 -33.10
CA VAL A 370 14.73 -9.92 -34.47
C VAL A 370 16.24 -9.73 -34.50
N ASN A 371 16.95 -10.67 -35.11
CA ASN A 371 18.40 -10.71 -35.17
C ASN A 371 18.88 -10.40 -36.59
N ASP A 372 19.96 -9.61 -36.73
CA ASP A 372 20.62 -9.29 -37.96
C ASP A 372 22.15 -9.48 -37.84
N ASN A 373 22.83 -9.71 -38.99
CA ASN A 373 24.28 -9.79 -39.10
C ASN A 373 24.94 -8.46 -39.51
N GLY A 374 24.25 -7.33 -39.28
CA GLY A 374 24.63 -5.99 -39.72
C GLY A 374 25.85 -5.40 -39.04
N ILE A 375 25.98 -4.06 -39.13
CA ILE A 375 27.11 -3.29 -38.59
C ILE A 375 27.15 -3.26 -37.05
N GLY A 376 26.06 -3.66 -36.38
CA GLY A 376 25.96 -3.61 -34.93
C GLY A 376 25.89 -2.20 -34.34
N ILE A 377 25.78 -2.15 -33.02
CA ILE A 377 25.57 -0.93 -32.23
C ILE A 377 26.50 -0.99 -31.01
N ASP A 378 27.23 0.08 -30.74
CA ASP A 378 28.04 0.22 -29.53
C ASP A 378 27.15 0.31 -28.30
N GLU A 379 27.51 -0.37 -27.23
CA GLU A 379 26.73 -0.49 -25.97
C GLU A 379 26.31 0.86 -25.37
N LYS A 380 27.16 1.88 -25.46
CA LYS A 380 26.87 3.24 -24.99
C LYS A 380 25.65 3.90 -25.68
N TYR A 381 25.20 3.35 -26.81
CA TYR A 381 24.06 3.87 -27.58
C TYR A 381 22.78 3.04 -27.41
N HIS A 382 22.79 1.90 -26.71
CA HIS A 382 21.65 0.99 -26.61
C HIS A 382 20.38 1.67 -26.09
N GLU A 383 20.48 2.58 -25.14
CA GLU A 383 19.33 3.36 -24.66
C GLU A 383 18.98 4.54 -25.59
N ARG A 384 20.00 5.13 -26.23
CA ARG A 384 19.82 6.32 -27.04
C ARG A 384 19.12 6.06 -28.35
N ILE A 385 19.28 4.88 -28.95
CA ILE A 385 18.66 4.53 -30.25
C ILE A 385 17.12 4.54 -30.21
N PHE A 386 16.52 4.42 -29.04
CA PHE A 386 15.07 4.49 -28.84
C PHE A 386 14.55 5.92 -28.62
N LYS A 387 15.44 6.91 -28.49
CA LYS A 387 15.02 8.32 -28.38
C LYS A 387 14.61 8.85 -29.74
N PRO A 388 13.53 9.64 -29.84
CA PRO A 388 13.12 10.26 -31.10
C PRO A 388 14.24 11.11 -31.70
N PHE A 389 14.39 11.05 -33.02
CA PHE A 389 15.36 11.81 -33.81
C PHE A 389 16.84 11.48 -33.57
N GLU A 390 17.15 10.47 -32.75
CA GLU A 390 18.52 10.02 -32.53
C GLU A 390 19.03 9.17 -33.71
N ARG A 391 20.27 9.44 -34.13
CA ARG A 391 20.97 8.74 -35.21
C ARG A 391 22.44 8.55 -34.83
N LEU A 392 22.96 7.36 -35.07
CA LEU A 392 24.35 7.00 -34.73
C LEU A 392 25.36 7.29 -35.88
N HIS A 393 24.87 7.34 -37.13
CA HIS A 393 25.70 7.57 -38.33
C HIS A 393 25.42 8.93 -38.95
N GLY A 394 26.42 9.50 -39.60
CA GLY A 394 26.40 10.84 -40.19
C GLY A 394 25.25 11.08 -41.17
N ARG A 395 24.96 12.35 -41.46
CA ARG A 395 23.78 12.79 -42.22
C ARG A 395 23.73 12.28 -43.67
N ASN A 396 24.86 11.85 -44.24
CA ASN A 396 24.96 11.50 -45.64
C ASN A 396 25.14 9.99 -45.90
N GLU A 397 25.35 9.15 -44.89
CA GLU A 397 25.72 7.75 -45.08
C GLU A 397 24.53 6.80 -45.23
N ARG A 398 23.42 7.04 -44.61
CA ARG A 398 22.21 6.17 -44.71
C ARG A 398 20.93 6.96 -44.46
N GLU A 399 19.89 6.76 -45.30
CA GLU A 399 18.59 7.43 -45.17
C GLU A 399 17.87 7.05 -43.89
N GLY A 400 17.18 8.02 -43.27
CA GLY A 400 16.27 7.81 -42.12
C GLY A 400 16.25 8.98 -41.16
N ILE A 401 15.17 9.10 -40.40
CA ILE A 401 14.88 10.27 -39.54
C ILE A 401 15.20 9.99 -38.07
N GLY A 402 15.47 8.73 -37.70
CA GLY A 402 15.65 8.33 -36.29
C GLY A 402 14.34 8.21 -35.49
N MET A 403 13.22 7.92 -36.16
CA MET A 403 11.91 7.78 -35.48
C MET A 403 11.46 6.31 -35.32
N GLY A 404 11.96 5.39 -36.19
CA GLY A 404 11.45 4.01 -36.23
C GLY A 404 11.57 3.26 -34.91
N LEU A 405 12.74 3.30 -34.25
CA LEU A 405 12.94 2.60 -32.98
C LEU A 405 12.19 3.26 -31.82
N ALA A 406 12.04 4.58 -31.82
CA ALA A 406 11.20 5.28 -30.86
C ALA A 406 9.72 4.88 -30.98
N LEU A 407 9.25 4.69 -32.23
CA LEU A 407 7.92 4.14 -32.52
C LEU A 407 7.79 2.69 -32.04
N CYS A 408 8.79 1.86 -32.31
CA CYS A 408 8.81 0.47 -31.80
C CYS A 408 8.69 0.42 -30.28
N GLN A 409 9.47 1.23 -29.56
CA GLN A 409 9.38 1.32 -28.09
C GLN A 409 7.98 1.76 -27.62
N LYS A 410 7.41 2.77 -28.28
CA LYS A 410 6.07 3.28 -27.93
C LYS A 410 4.98 2.25 -28.18
N ILE A 411 5.05 1.51 -29.30
CA ILE A 411 4.12 0.43 -29.63
C ILE A 411 4.21 -0.68 -28.59
N VAL A 412 5.42 -1.17 -28.31
CA VAL A 412 5.64 -2.26 -27.34
C VAL A 412 5.19 -1.86 -25.93
N THR A 413 5.51 -0.64 -25.50
CA THR A 413 5.04 -0.12 -24.19
C THR A 413 3.52 -0.03 -24.12
N ARG A 414 2.84 0.37 -25.21
CA ARG A 414 1.36 0.39 -25.25
C ARG A 414 0.77 -1.01 -25.07
N HIS A 415 1.47 -2.03 -25.55
CA HIS A 415 1.07 -3.44 -25.41
C HIS A 415 1.47 -4.07 -24.06
N GLY A 416 1.99 -3.28 -23.11
CA GLY A 416 2.43 -3.79 -21.80
C GLY A 416 3.74 -4.56 -21.83
N GLY A 417 4.50 -4.43 -22.93
CA GLY A 417 5.77 -5.10 -23.14
C GLY A 417 6.99 -4.19 -22.97
N THR A 418 8.16 -4.75 -23.25
CA THR A 418 9.45 -4.04 -23.27
C THR A 418 10.23 -4.37 -24.54
N ILE A 419 11.03 -3.43 -25.03
CA ILE A 419 11.98 -3.65 -26.13
C ILE A 419 13.38 -3.27 -25.69
N THR A 420 14.32 -4.15 -25.95
CA THR A 420 15.75 -3.96 -25.67
C THR A 420 16.60 -4.38 -26.87
N VAL A 421 17.91 -4.09 -26.83
CA VAL A 421 18.84 -4.50 -27.87
C VAL A 421 20.07 -5.15 -27.24
N LYS A 422 20.53 -6.24 -27.86
CA LYS A 422 21.85 -6.84 -27.61
C LYS A 422 22.66 -6.72 -28.88
N SER A 423 23.76 -5.96 -28.85
CA SER A 423 24.55 -5.70 -30.02
C SER A 423 26.00 -5.36 -29.68
N LYS A 424 26.91 -5.61 -30.59
CA LYS A 424 28.29 -5.15 -30.56
C LYS A 424 28.69 -4.67 -31.97
N PRO A 425 29.57 -3.68 -32.11
CA PRO A 425 30.10 -3.26 -33.40
C PRO A 425 30.56 -4.47 -34.22
N ASP A 426 30.20 -4.49 -35.48
CA ASP A 426 30.52 -5.53 -36.47
C ASP A 426 30.01 -6.95 -36.17
N LYS A 427 29.12 -7.12 -35.20
CA LYS A 427 28.51 -8.42 -34.84
C LYS A 427 27.02 -8.49 -35.08
N GLY A 428 26.43 -7.46 -35.71
CA GLY A 428 25.00 -7.36 -35.90
C GLY A 428 24.26 -6.92 -34.63
N ALA A 429 22.93 -6.94 -34.67
CA ALA A 429 22.06 -6.59 -33.53
C ALA A 429 20.92 -7.59 -33.36
N THR A 430 20.53 -7.81 -32.11
CA THR A 430 19.34 -8.57 -31.73
C THR A 430 18.41 -7.64 -30.96
N PHE A 431 17.28 -7.29 -31.55
CA PHE A 431 16.20 -6.60 -30.87
C PHE A 431 15.34 -7.63 -30.18
N ILE A 432 15.15 -7.46 -28.88
CA ILE A 432 14.42 -8.37 -28.01
C ILE A 432 13.16 -7.64 -27.53
N ILE A 433 12.00 -8.21 -27.85
CA ILE A 433 10.69 -7.68 -27.54
C ILE A 433 10.01 -8.65 -26.59
N THR A 434 9.54 -8.19 -25.44
CA THR A 434 8.64 -8.97 -24.59
C THR A 434 7.21 -8.47 -24.77
N LEU A 435 6.25 -9.38 -24.95
CA LEU A 435 4.84 -9.06 -25.06
C LEU A 435 4.01 -9.99 -24.15
N PRO A 436 3.00 -9.49 -23.44
CA PRO A 436 2.04 -10.35 -22.74
C PRO A 436 1.15 -11.08 -23.75
N GLU A 437 0.88 -12.35 -23.48
CA GLU A 437 -0.01 -13.18 -24.32
C GLU A 437 -1.44 -12.61 -24.36
N LYS A 438 -1.95 -12.16 -23.21
CA LYS A 438 -3.34 -11.68 -23.05
C LYS A 438 -3.53 -10.17 -23.23
N GLY A 439 -2.49 -9.47 -23.70
CA GLY A 439 -2.51 -8.02 -23.82
C GLY A 439 -2.28 -7.31 -22.46
N PRO A 440 -2.20 -5.95 -22.46
CA PRO A 440 -2.00 -5.19 -21.24
C PRO A 440 -3.19 -5.34 -20.30
N GLU A 441 -2.92 -5.50 -19.00
CA GLU A 441 -3.97 -5.34 -17.97
C GLU A 441 -4.52 -3.92 -18.06
N MET A 442 -5.76 -3.80 -18.51
CA MET A 442 -6.45 -2.50 -18.48
C MET A 442 -6.75 -2.14 -17.03
N VAL A 443 -5.89 -1.32 -16.43
CA VAL A 443 -6.22 -0.65 -15.17
C VAL A 443 -7.29 0.40 -15.50
N TYR A 444 -8.53 0.09 -15.16
CA TYR A 444 -9.68 0.99 -15.28
C TYR A 444 -9.59 2.12 -14.27
#